data_fe3abe2f97b4959581892475a51c0483
#
_entry.id   fe3abe2f97b4959581892475a51c0483
#
_cell.length_a   1.000
_cell.length_b   1.000
_cell.length_c   1.000
_cell.angle_alpha   90.00
_cell.angle_beta   90.00
_cell.angle_gamma   90.00
#
_symmetry.space_group_name_H-M   'P 1'
#
loop_
_entity.id
_entity.type
_entity.pdbx_description
1 polymer ?
#
loop_
_entity_poly.entity_id
_entity_poly.type
_entity_poly.pdbx_seq_one_letter_code
_entity_poly.pdbx_strand_id
1 'polypeptide(L)'
;MSTTAGWSATRNKNLKLGCEAINGIVLMPGETFSFNKIVGATTKDKGYDTGHGYLEGEVAEVIGGGICQVASTLYVACVEADLQIVERYMHAYMPSYMGASTDATIFYPYLDYKFKNNTDRPIKVEAIASGAKVTCKILSVDTRDYYVKFETVIVKNIPWKTVYKEYPPDNEEGYTDGQVISKSSPYSSVESKSYRNKYSKETNKLISSKLENHETYDSRDKVVVKIVDPN
;
A
#
# COMPACT_ATOMS: atom_id res chain seq x y z
N MET A 1 -3.11 -5.39 -12.99
CA MET A 1 -3.19 -5.70 -11.54
C MET A 1 -4.54 -5.30 -10.95
N SER A 2 -5.07 -6.06 -9.98
CA SER A 2 -6.29 -5.68 -9.22
C SER A 2 -6.11 -5.98 -7.75
N THR A 3 -6.65 -5.12 -6.89
CA THR A 3 -6.67 -5.28 -5.42
C THR A 3 -8.06 -5.07 -4.87
N THR A 4 -8.36 -5.68 -3.73
CA THR A 4 -9.65 -5.51 -3.03
C THR A 4 -9.38 -5.39 -1.53
N ALA A 5 -9.99 -4.40 -0.88
CA ALA A 5 -9.90 -4.20 0.57
C ALA A 5 -11.28 -4.08 1.21
N GLY A 6 -11.32 -3.79 2.52
CA GLY A 6 -12.57 -3.61 3.26
C GLY A 6 -13.50 -2.58 2.62
N TRP A 7 -14.79 -2.81 2.71
CA TRP A 7 -15.84 -2.01 2.07
C TRP A 7 -16.39 -0.93 3.02
N SER A 8 -16.50 0.31 2.52
CA SER A 8 -17.41 1.34 3.02
C SER A 8 -17.78 2.28 1.87
N ALA A 9 -18.94 2.91 1.93
CA ALA A 9 -19.39 3.81 0.87
C ALA A 9 -18.44 5.00 0.66
N THR A 10 -17.97 5.61 1.75
CA THR A 10 -17.05 6.74 1.74
C THR A 10 -15.67 6.35 1.19
N ARG A 11 -15.12 5.22 1.63
CA ARG A 11 -13.87 4.68 1.12
C ARG A 11 -13.96 4.37 -0.38
N ASN A 12 -15.04 3.73 -0.83
CA ASN A 12 -15.26 3.42 -2.25
C ASN A 12 -15.33 4.69 -3.11
N LYS A 13 -15.94 5.76 -2.59
CA LYS A 13 -15.94 7.09 -3.21
C LYS A 13 -14.52 7.63 -3.38
N ASN A 14 -13.68 7.52 -2.34
CA ASN A 14 -12.28 7.94 -2.39
C ASN A 14 -11.48 7.16 -3.44
N LEU A 15 -11.66 5.82 -3.50
CA LEU A 15 -11.03 4.96 -4.51
C LEU A 15 -11.43 5.38 -5.93
N LYS A 16 -12.72 5.68 -6.13
CA LYS A 16 -13.24 6.12 -7.42
C LYS A 16 -12.59 7.44 -7.84
N LEU A 17 -12.59 8.45 -6.97
CA LEU A 17 -11.96 9.76 -7.24
C LEU A 17 -10.46 9.62 -7.55
N GLY A 18 -9.74 8.81 -6.77
CA GLY A 18 -8.32 8.56 -7.02
C GLY A 18 -8.06 7.87 -8.35
N CYS A 19 -8.87 6.87 -8.71
CA CYS A 19 -8.77 6.21 -10.01
C CYS A 19 -9.13 7.17 -11.16
N GLU A 20 -10.20 7.95 -11.05
CA GLU A 20 -10.61 8.94 -12.06
C GLU A 20 -9.52 10.00 -12.31
N ALA A 21 -8.84 10.46 -11.25
CA ALA A 21 -7.78 11.44 -11.37
C ALA A 21 -6.57 10.94 -12.19
N ILE A 22 -6.24 9.64 -12.10
CA ILE A 22 -5.08 9.08 -12.80
C ILE A 22 -5.45 8.34 -14.09
N ASN A 23 -6.74 8.08 -14.32
CA ASN A 23 -7.20 7.34 -15.50
C ASN A 23 -7.01 8.15 -16.78
N GLY A 24 -6.50 7.52 -17.82
CA GLY A 24 -6.33 8.12 -19.13
C GLY A 24 -5.05 8.94 -19.32
N ILE A 25 -4.22 9.08 -18.27
CA ILE A 25 -2.94 9.79 -18.38
C ILE A 25 -2.04 9.07 -19.37
N VAL A 26 -1.49 9.83 -20.30
CA VAL A 26 -0.51 9.38 -21.28
C VAL A 26 0.85 9.96 -20.91
N LEU A 27 1.86 9.11 -20.90
CA LEU A 27 3.27 9.53 -20.68
C LEU A 27 4.07 9.22 -21.95
N MET A 28 4.71 10.24 -22.49
CA MET A 28 5.68 10.08 -23.58
C MET A 28 6.97 9.44 -23.09
N PRO A 29 7.83 8.88 -23.97
CA PRO A 29 9.13 8.38 -23.60
C PRO A 29 9.93 9.41 -22.78
N GLY A 30 10.47 8.97 -21.63
CA GLY A 30 11.26 9.82 -20.73
C GLY A 30 10.45 10.61 -19.71
N GLU A 31 9.14 10.75 -19.84
CA GLU A 31 8.29 11.46 -18.89
C GLU A 31 8.10 10.68 -17.58
N THR A 32 7.92 11.44 -16.49
CA THR A 32 7.74 10.91 -15.14
C THR A 32 6.35 11.24 -14.63
N PHE A 33 5.65 10.21 -14.16
CA PHE A 33 4.41 10.32 -13.41
C PHE A 33 4.70 10.65 -11.94
N SER A 34 3.87 11.50 -11.33
CA SER A 34 3.87 11.77 -9.89
C SER A 34 2.43 11.71 -9.39
N PHE A 35 2.17 10.81 -8.45
CA PHE A 35 0.83 10.63 -7.89
C PHE A 35 0.36 11.90 -7.18
N ASN A 36 1.22 12.48 -6.33
CA ASN A 36 0.91 13.69 -5.60
C ASN A 36 0.72 14.92 -6.49
N LYS A 37 1.43 15.01 -7.62
CA LYS A 37 1.24 16.12 -8.58
C LYS A 37 -0.13 16.05 -9.26
N ILE A 38 -0.63 14.85 -9.50
CA ILE A 38 -1.88 14.62 -10.24
C ILE A 38 -3.08 14.68 -9.31
N VAL A 39 -3.06 13.94 -8.20
CA VAL A 39 -4.17 13.86 -7.24
C VAL A 39 -4.17 15.04 -6.28
N GLY A 40 -2.97 15.44 -5.81
CA GLY A 40 -2.78 16.47 -4.81
C GLY A 40 -3.34 16.08 -3.45
N ALA A 41 -3.62 17.10 -2.62
CA ALA A 41 -4.27 16.88 -1.34
C ALA A 41 -5.68 16.30 -1.51
N THR A 42 -5.99 15.27 -0.72
CA THR A 42 -7.33 14.70 -0.64
C THR A 42 -8.16 15.51 0.34
N THR A 43 -9.02 16.39 -0.16
CA THR A 43 -9.81 17.34 0.65
C THR A 43 -11.31 17.17 0.40
N LYS A 44 -12.14 17.66 1.32
CA LYS A 44 -13.61 17.58 1.19
C LYS A 44 -14.14 18.37 0.01
N ASP A 45 -13.56 19.51 -0.30
CA ASP A 45 -13.91 20.36 -1.45
C ASP A 45 -13.65 19.68 -2.79
N LYS A 46 -12.68 18.76 -2.85
CA LYS A 46 -12.44 17.88 -4.00
C LYS A 46 -13.33 16.64 -4.01
N GLY A 47 -14.26 16.53 -3.06
CA GLY A 47 -15.21 15.42 -2.97
C GLY A 47 -14.73 14.21 -2.18
N TYR A 48 -13.49 14.22 -1.64
CA TYR A 48 -13.02 13.14 -0.77
C TYR A 48 -13.77 13.13 0.56
N ASP A 49 -13.90 11.95 1.14
CA ASP A 49 -14.61 11.71 2.38
C ASP A 49 -13.73 10.99 3.39
N THR A 50 -14.19 10.84 4.62
CA THR A 50 -13.49 10.07 5.64
C THR A 50 -13.50 8.58 5.29
N GLY A 51 -12.41 7.92 5.59
CA GLY A 51 -12.25 6.47 5.44
C GLY A 51 -11.08 5.99 6.27
N HIS A 52 -11.00 4.68 6.48
CA HIS A 52 -9.89 4.09 7.23
C HIS A 52 -8.56 4.31 6.51
N GLY A 53 -7.64 4.89 7.22
CA GLY A 53 -6.24 5.10 6.85
C GLY A 53 -5.33 4.85 8.05
N TYR A 54 -4.06 5.18 7.91
CA TYR A 54 -3.09 5.14 9.00
C TYR A 54 -2.66 6.56 9.35
N LEU A 55 -2.73 6.89 10.64
CA LEU A 55 -2.22 8.13 11.21
C LEU A 55 -1.38 7.77 12.42
N GLU A 56 -0.11 8.21 12.43
CA GLU A 56 0.84 7.93 13.52
C GLU A 56 0.96 6.44 13.89
N GLY A 57 0.85 5.56 12.89
CA GLY A 57 0.92 4.10 13.09
C GLY A 57 -0.38 3.45 13.59
N GLU A 58 -1.43 4.21 13.80
CA GLU A 58 -2.74 3.70 14.22
C GLU A 58 -3.77 3.76 13.08
N VAL A 59 -4.75 2.87 13.10
CA VAL A 59 -5.90 2.96 12.19
C VAL A 59 -6.77 4.13 12.64
N ALA A 60 -6.98 5.07 11.73
CA ALA A 60 -7.76 6.28 11.98
C ALA A 60 -8.69 6.60 10.82
N GLU A 61 -9.76 7.34 11.10
CA GLU A 61 -10.60 7.94 10.08
C GLU A 61 -9.90 9.20 9.53
N VAL A 62 -9.49 9.14 8.27
CA VAL A 62 -8.80 10.24 7.59
C VAL A 62 -9.49 10.59 6.28
N ILE A 63 -9.47 11.87 5.89
CA ILE A 63 -10.01 12.30 4.60
C ILE A 63 -9.14 11.68 3.49
N GLY A 64 -9.79 11.06 2.51
CA GLY A 64 -9.10 10.32 1.45
C GLY A 64 -8.63 8.92 1.87
N GLY A 65 -9.09 8.42 3.02
CA GLY A 65 -8.77 7.05 3.46
C GLY A 65 -9.05 6.03 2.36
N GLY A 66 -8.05 5.18 2.09
CA GLY A 66 -8.06 4.19 1.01
C GLY A 66 -7.22 4.54 -0.21
N ILE A 67 -6.82 5.79 -0.42
CA ILE A 67 -6.13 6.24 -1.65
C ILE A 67 -4.81 5.50 -1.90
N CYS A 68 -4.08 5.07 -0.86
CA CYS A 68 -2.88 4.26 -0.98
C CYS A 68 -3.13 2.92 -1.71
N GLN A 69 -4.36 2.38 -1.68
CA GLN A 69 -4.69 1.19 -2.47
C GLN A 69 -4.59 1.47 -3.97
N VAL A 70 -4.98 2.68 -4.42
CA VAL A 70 -4.85 3.08 -5.84
C VAL A 70 -3.37 3.16 -6.23
N ALA A 71 -2.54 3.83 -5.41
CA ALA A 71 -1.10 3.94 -5.63
C ALA A 71 -0.42 2.57 -5.65
N SER A 72 -0.72 1.70 -4.69
CA SER A 72 -0.17 0.34 -4.60
C SER A 72 -0.56 -0.53 -5.80
N THR A 73 -1.83 -0.46 -6.24
CA THR A 73 -2.29 -1.22 -7.41
C THR A 73 -1.60 -0.76 -8.68
N LEU A 74 -1.41 0.57 -8.82
CA LEU A 74 -0.66 1.15 -9.93
C LEU A 74 0.82 0.76 -9.88
N TYR A 75 1.44 0.76 -8.68
CA TYR A 75 2.84 0.37 -8.50
C TYR A 75 3.12 -1.04 -9.05
N VAL A 76 2.32 -2.02 -8.65
CA VAL A 76 2.49 -3.40 -9.17
C VAL A 76 2.31 -3.44 -10.69
N ALA A 77 1.30 -2.73 -11.23
CA ALA A 77 1.09 -2.67 -12.67
C ALA A 77 2.29 -2.06 -13.41
N CYS A 78 2.95 -1.04 -12.83
CA CYS A 78 4.16 -0.44 -13.38
C CYS A 78 5.37 -1.38 -13.32
N VAL A 79 5.56 -2.12 -12.22
CA VAL A 79 6.64 -3.13 -12.11
C VAL A 79 6.44 -4.25 -13.14
N GLU A 80 5.20 -4.76 -13.30
CA GLU A 80 4.87 -5.79 -14.30
C GLU A 80 4.98 -5.27 -15.74
N ALA A 81 4.80 -3.95 -15.95
CA ALA A 81 5.07 -3.30 -17.23
C ALA A 81 6.56 -3.00 -17.47
N ASP A 82 7.44 -3.37 -16.55
CA ASP A 82 8.90 -3.12 -16.58
C ASP A 82 9.27 -1.63 -16.60
N LEU A 83 8.43 -0.79 -16.00
CA LEU A 83 8.71 0.64 -15.90
C LEU A 83 9.71 0.94 -14.78
N GLN A 84 10.43 2.05 -14.91
CA GLN A 84 11.37 2.52 -13.91
C GLN A 84 10.62 3.16 -12.74
N ILE A 85 10.74 2.59 -11.54
CA ILE A 85 10.26 3.21 -10.32
C ILE A 85 11.25 4.29 -9.88
N VAL A 86 10.76 5.51 -9.66
CA VAL A 86 11.58 6.69 -9.31
C VAL A 86 11.49 6.99 -7.81
N GLU A 87 10.28 6.87 -7.24
CA GLU A 87 10.04 7.10 -5.82
C GLU A 87 8.89 6.22 -5.35
N ARG A 88 9.08 5.56 -4.21
CA ARG A 88 8.08 4.71 -3.60
C ARG A 88 8.41 4.51 -2.12
N TYR A 89 7.41 4.50 -1.28
CA TYR A 89 7.50 4.23 0.16
C TYR A 89 6.60 3.06 0.53
N MET A 90 7.05 2.20 1.43
CA MET A 90 6.24 1.15 2.02
C MET A 90 5.36 1.71 3.15
N HIS A 91 4.31 0.97 3.54
CA HIS A 91 3.61 1.25 4.78
C HIS A 91 4.40 0.74 5.99
N ALA A 92 4.22 1.35 7.15
CA ALA A 92 4.81 0.84 8.40
C ALA A 92 4.26 -0.56 8.74
N TYR A 93 2.96 -0.79 8.52
CA TYR A 93 2.30 -2.08 8.69
C TYR A 93 1.84 -2.64 7.34
N MET A 94 2.00 -3.95 7.14
CA MET A 94 1.60 -4.58 5.88
C MET A 94 0.10 -4.40 5.62
N PRO A 95 -0.29 -3.78 4.49
CA PRO A 95 -1.70 -3.56 4.18
C PRO A 95 -2.39 -4.87 3.77
N SER A 96 -3.65 -5.04 4.17
CA SER A 96 -4.41 -6.27 3.94
C SER A 96 -4.79 -6.54 2.48
N TYR A 97 -4.68 -5.53 1.60
CA TYR A 97 -5.06 -5.62 0.18
C TYR A 97 -3.87 -5.95 -0.75
N MET A 98 -2.66 -6.05 -0.22
CA MET A 98 -1.43 -6.30 -0.99
C MET A 98 -0.59 -7.39 -0.33
N GLY A 99 0.27 -8.02 -1.12
CA GLY A 99 1.37 -8.82 -0.61
C GLY A 99 2.48 -7.95 -0.01
N ALA A 100 3.31 -8.55 0.83
CA ALA A 100 4.46 -7.85 1.43
C ALA A 100 5.42 -7.33 0.33
N SER A 101 6.01 -6.15 0.53
CA SER A 101 6.92 -5.45 -0.39
C SER A 101 6.33 -5.17 -1.79
N THR A 102 4.99 -5.08 -1.91
CA THR A 102 4.31 -4.74 -3.16
C THR A 102 3.37 -3.55 -3.05
N ASP A 103 3.34 -2.88 -1.91
CA ASP A 103 2.53 -1.70 -1.64
C ASP A 103 3.26 -0.39 -1.98
N ALA A 104 2.51 0.69 -2.05
CA ALA A 104 3.02 2.06 -2.16
C ALA A 104 2.21 3.00 -1.29
N THR A 105 2.88 3.68 -0.37
CA THR A 105 2.29 4.70 0.50
C THR A 105 2.40 6.06 -0.17
N ILE A 106 1.32 6.83 -0.07
CA ILE A 106 1.31 8.25 -0.42
C ILE A 106 0.81 9.07 0.76
N PHE A 107 1.43 10.21 0.99
CA PHE A 107 1.03 11.20 1.99
C PHE A 107 1.39 12.60 1.50
N TYR A 108 0.40 13.31 0.96
CA TYR A 108 0.62 14.64 0.39
C TYR A 108 1.02 15.67 1.46
N PRO A 109 2.04 16.51 1.20
CA PRO A 109 2.92 16.53 0.02
C PRO A 109 4.22 15.70 0.19
N TYR A 110 4.38 14.92 1.26
CA TYR A 110 5.67 14.39 1.75
C TYR A 110 6.07 13.06 1.15
N LEU A 111 5.13 12.10 1.00
CA LEU A 111 5.39 10.79 0.44
C LEU A 111 4.68 10.68 -0.91
N ASP A 112 5.45 10.46 -1.97
CA ASP A 112 4.91 10.37 -3.34
C ASP A 112 5.17 8.98 -3.94
N TYR A 113 4.38 8.62 -4.94
CA TYR A 113 4.66 7.51 -5.81
C TYR A 113 4.98 8.04 -7.21
N LYS A 114 6.19 7.78 -7.69
CA LYS A 114 6.67 8.23 -9.00
C LYS A 114 7.23 7.08 -9.82
N PHE A 115 6.91 7.05 -11.10
CA PHE A 115 7.53 6.16 -12.07
C PHE A 115 7.81 6.91 -13.37
N LYS A 116 8.77 6.41 -14.14
CA LYS A 116 9.17 7.00 -15.43
C LYS A 116 8.83 6.04 -16.56
N ASN A 117 8.31 6.58 -17.65
CA ASN A 117 8.25 5.87 -18.90
C ASN A 117 9.66 5.76 -19.50
N ASN A 118 10.32 4.64 -19.21
CA ASN A 118 11.67 4.32 -19.71
C ASN A 118 11.63 3.51 -21.03
N THR A 119 10.47 3.44 -21.68
CA THR A 119 10.32 2.80 -22.99
C THR A 119 10.49 3.82 -24.13
N ASP A 120 10.54 3.34 -25.36
CA ASP A 120 10.61 4.15 -26.59
C ASP A 120 9.23 4.55 -27.15
N ARG A 121 8.15 4.22 -26.42
CA ARG A 121 6.76 4.39 -26.87
C ARG A 121 5.92 5.09 -25.82
N PRO A 122 4.82 5.78 -26.21
CA PRO A 122 3.85 6.29 -25.25
C PRO A 122 3.20 5.15 -24.46
N ILE A 123 2.96 5.39 -23.17
CA ILE A 123 2.17 4.51 -22.31
C ILE A 123 0.95 5.25 -21.80
N LYS A 124 -0.15 4.52 -21.58
CA LYS A 124 -1.38 5.07 -20.99
C LYS A 124 -1.72 4.34 -19.70
N VAL A 125 -2.03 5.09 -18.67
CA VAL A 125 -2.58 4.56 -17.41
C VAL A 125 -4.07 4.35 -17.56
N GLU A 126 -4.57 3.17 -17.28
CA GLU A 126 -5.99 2.87 -17.08
C GLU A 126 -6.20 2.50 -15.60
N ALA A 127 -7.11 3.21 -14.92
CA ALA A 127 -7.44 2.96 -13.53
C ALA A 127 -8.95 3.00 -13.32
N ILE A 128 -9.49 1.94 -12.72
CA ILE A 128 -10.93 1.79 -12.50
C ILE A 128 -11.16 1.29 -11.07
N ALA A 129 -12.09 1.93 -10.36
CA ALA A 129 -12.63 1.44 -9.10
C ALA A 129 -14.07 0.94 -9.29
N SER A 130 -14.36 -0.26 -8.79
CA SER A 130 -15.70 -0.85 -8.73
C SER A 130 -15.95 -1.36 -7.32
N GLY A 131 -16.67 -0.56 -6.52
CA GLY A 131 -16.81 -0.78 -5.10
C GLY A 131 -15.42 -0.74 -4.42
N ALA A 132 -15.11 -1.76 -3.63
CA ALA A 132 -13.83 -1.90 -2.94
C ALA A 132 -12.67 -2.41 -3.82
N LYS A 133 -12.96 -2.77 -5.09
CA LYS A 133 -11.96 -3.28 -6.03
C LYS A 133 -11.35 -2.16 -6.85
N VAL A 134 -10.03 -2.08 -6.87
CA VAL A 134 -9.24 -1.21 -7.75
C VAL A 134 -8.55 -2.06 -8.80
N THR A 135 -8.58 -1.62 -10.05
CA THR A 135 -7.84 -2.24 -11.16
C THR A 135 -7.02 -1.17 -11.86
N CYS A 136 -5.71 -1.42 -12.00
CA CYS A 136 -4.81 -0.58 -12.78
C CYS A 136 -4.14 -1.39 -13.88
N LYS A 137 -4.00 -0.77 -15.07
CA LYS A 137 -3.29 -1.31 -16.21
C LYS A 137 -2.38 -0.26 -16.81
N ILE A 138 -1.27 -0.69 -17.37
CA ILE A 138 -0.42 0.11 -18.26
C ILE A 138 -0.65 -0.41 -19.67
N LEU A 139 -1.10 0.47 -20.55
CA LEU A 139 -1.40 0.17 -21.93
C LEU A 139 -0.32 0.77 -22.84
N SER A 140 0.23 -0.03 -23.74
CA SER A 140 1.17 0.37 -24.78
C SER A 140 1.24 -0.70 -25.84
N VAL A 141 1.99 -0.44 -26.92
CA VAL A 141 2.37 -1.48 -27.88
C VAL A 141 3.53 -2.28 -27.31
N ASP A 142 3.30 -3.53 -26.94
CA ASP A 142 4.31 -4.40 -26.34
C ASP A 142 5.05 -5.23 -27.41
N THR A 143 6.30 -4.89 -27.65
CA THR A 143 7.19 -5.59 -28.61
C THR A 143 8.23 -6.48 -27.93
N ARG A 144 8.17 -6.61 -26.59
CA ARG A 144 9.11 -7.41 -25.82
C ARG A 144 8.90 -8.90 -26.09
N ASP A 145 9.96 -9.66 -26.07
CA ASP A 145 9.97 -11.13 -26.13
C ASP A 145 9.85 -11.78 -24.75
N TYR A 146 9.70 -10.96 -23.71
CA TYR A 146 9.54 -11.37 -22.30
C TYR A 146 8.33 -10.72 -21.65
N TYR A 147 7.91 -11.31 -20.54
CA TYR A 147 6.96 -10.72 -19.59
C TYR A 147 7.58 -10.65 -18.19
N VAL A 148 7.03 -9.79 -17.35
CA VAL A 148 7.50 -9.62 -15.96
C VAL A 148 6.47 -10.20 -14.99
N LYS A 149 6.96 -10.92 -13.99
CA LYS A 149 6.22 -11.21 -12.76
C LYS A 149 6.85 -10.46 -11.60
N PHE A 150 5.99 -9.87 -10.77
CA PHE A 150 6.42 -9.27 -9.52
C PHE A 150 6.15 -10.25 -8.38
N GLU A 151 7.19 -10.92 -7.91
CA GLU A 151 7.10 -12.05 -6.98
C GLU A 151 7.71 -11.69 -5.63
N THR A 152 7.06 -12.14 -4.54
CA THR A 152 7.47 -11.84 -3.16
C THR A 152 7.85 -13.12 -2.42
N VAL A 153 8.90 -13.01 -1.57
CA VAL A 153 9.35 -14.05 -0.65
C VAL A 153 9.31 -13.48 0.77
N ILE A 154 8.62 -14.15 1.67
CA ILE A 154 8.69 -13.86 3.10
C ILE A 154 10.00 -14.44 3.63
N VAL A 155 10.85 -13.57 4.16
CA VAL A 155 12.15 -13.95 4.75
C VAL A 155 11.95 -14.33 6.22
N LYS A 156 11.16 -13.54 6.94
CA LYS A 156 10.91 -13.74 8.36
C LYS A 156 9.51 -13.27 8.74
N ASN A 157 8.88 -13.98 9.65
CA ASN A 157 7.65 -13.57 10.29
C ASN A 157 7.84 -13.66 11.80
N ILE A 158 7.70 -12.54 12.51
CA ILE A 158 7.79 -12.46 13.97
C ILE A 158 6.37 -12.20 14.49
N PRO A 159 5.74 -13.19 15.14
CA PRO A 159 4.40 -13.03 15.68
C PRO A 159 4.32 -11.87 16.66
N TRP A 160 3.20 -11.17 16.65
CA TRP A 160 2.87 -10.20 17.69
C TRP A 160 2.78 -10.89 19.06
N LYS A 161 2.94 -10.10 20.13
CA LYS A 161 2.89 -10.56 21.51
C LYS A 161 1.73 -9.90 22.26
N THR A 162 1.37 -10.47 23.38
CA THR A 162 0.58 -9.78 24.41
C THR A 162 1.56 -9.07 25.34
N VAL A 163 1.42 -7.76 25.44
CA VAL A 163 2.18 -6.90 26.37
C VAL A 163 1.22 -6.46 27.48
N TYR A 164 1.62 -6.65 28.71
CA TYR A 164 0.83 -6.19 29.85
C TYR A 164 1.29 -4.80 30.26
N LYS A 165 0.35 -3.88 30.40
CA LYS A 165 0.59 -2.55 30.95
C LYS A 165 0.00 -2.50 32.35
N GLU A 166 0.84 -2.27 33.34
CA GLU A 166 0.47 -2.30 34.75
C GLU A 166 -0.16 -0.97 35.17
N TYR A 167 -1.25 -1.05 35.90
CA TYR A 167 -1.98 0.07 36.48
C TYR A 167 -2.36 -0.23 37.93
N PRO A 168 -2.42 0.77 38.82
CA PRO A 168 -2.94 0.60 40.17
C PRO A 168 -4.47 0.33 40.16
N PRO A 169 -5.03 -0.22 41.24
CA PRO A 169 -6.47 -0.49 41.37
C PRO A 169 -7.36 0.76 41.22
N ASP A 170 -6.81 1.93 41.61
CA ASP A 170 -7.48 3.24 41.58
C ASP A 170 -7.04 4.12 40.40
N ASN A 171 -6.64 3.49 39.27
CA ASN A 171 -6.19 4.23 38.08
C ASN A 171 -7.24 5.22 37.56
N GLU A 172 -6.79 6.43 37.22
CA GLU A 172 -7.65 7.53 36.76
C GLU A 172 -8.37 7.22 35.44
N GLU A 173 -7.80 6.34 34.61
CA GLU A 173 -8.36 5.91 33.34
C GLU A 173 -9.56 4.96 33.49
N GLY A 174 -9.80 4.41 34.68
CA GLY A 174 -10.87 3.47 34.98
C GLY A 174 -10.69 2.11 34.31
N TYR A 175 -9.45 1.71 34.00
CA TYR A 175 -9.16 0.43 33.40
C TYR A 175 -9.36 -0.72 34.40
N THR A 176 -9.78 -1.87 33.87
CA THR A 176 -9.98 -3.10 34.64
C THR A 176 -8.97 -4.17 34.21
N ASP A 177 -8.67 -5.09 35.12
CA ASP A 177 -7.74 -6.20 34.86
C ASP A 177 -8.19 -7.03 33.64
N GLY A 178 -7.26 -7.38 32.77
CA GLY A 178 -7.53 -8.10 31.53
C GLY A 178 -8.15 -7.26 30.41
N GLN A 179 -8.43 -5.97 30.62
CA GLN A 179 -8.97 -5.10 29.58
C GLN A 179 -7.97 -4.91 28.43
N VAL A 180 -8.43 -5.05 27.18
CA VAL A 180 -7.63 -4.79 25.98
C VAL A 180 -7.70 -3.30 25.67
N ILE A 181 -6.55 -2.61 25.66
CA ILE A 181 -6.44 -1.17 25.41
C ILE A 181 -5.68 -0.83 24.13
N SER A 182 -5.25 -1.83 23.36
CA SER A 182 -4.71 -1.59 22.02
C SER A 182 -5.81 -1.01 21.11
N LYS A 183 -5.54 0.15 20.50
CA LYS A 183 -6.50 0.87 19.64
C LYS A 183 -6.84 0.13 18.34
N SER A 184 -5.98 -0.78 17.91
CA SER A 184 -6.11 -1.51 16.65
C SER A 184 -5.74 -2.98 16.83
N SER A 185 -6.13 -3.82 15.87
CA SER A 185 -5.79 -5.25 15.86
C SER A 185 -4.27 -5.45 15.83
N PRO A 186 -3.75 -6.48 16.54
CA PRO A 186 -2.33 -6.79 16.52
C PRO A 186 -1.88 -7.28 15.14
N TYR A 187 -0.60 -7.00 14.81
CA TYR A 187 0.06 -7.39 13.57
C TYR A 187 1.42 -8.00 13.85
N SER A 188 1.75 -9.07 13.11
CA SER A 188 3.10 -9.64 13.10
C SER A 188 4.05 -8.76 12.28
N SER A 189 5.30 -8.65 12.72
CA SER A 189 6.36 -8.09 11.88
C SER A 189 6.68 -9.05 10.75
N VAL A 190 6.83 -8.51 9.53
CA VAL A 190 7.11 -9.31 8.34
C VAL A 190 8.31 -8.71 7.62
N GLU A 191 9.40 -9.48 7.53
CA GLU A 191 10.52 -9.19 6.63
C GLU A 191 10.29 -9.92 5.30
N SER A 192 10.39 -9.19 4.19
CA SER A 192 10.13 -9.73 2.86
C SER A 192 11.04 -9.13 1.80
N LYS A 193 11.20 -9.87 0.71
CA LYS A 193 11.87 -9.44 -0.51
C LYS A 193 10.92 -9.58 -1.68
N SER A 194 10.89 -8.58 -2.56
CA SER A 194 10.17 -8.67 -3.82
C SER A 194 11.12 -8.59 -5.00
N TYR A 195 10.81 -9.33 -6.05
CA TYR A 195 11.66 -9.49 -7.22
C TYR A 195 10.89 -9.18 -8.49
N ARG A 196 11.54 -8.43 -9.37
CA ARG A 196 11.12 -8.24 -10.76
C ARG A 196 11.76 -9.37 -11.59
N ASN A 197 10.98 -10.39 -11.88
CA ASN A 197 11.42 -11.59 -12.61
C ASN A 197 10.97 -11.50 -14.06
N LYS A 198 11.92 -11.55 -14.99
CA LYS A 198 11.65 -11.57 -16.43
C LYS A 198 11.63 -13.00 -16.94
N TYR A 199 10.60 -13.35 -17.66
CA TYR A 199 10.40 -14.68 -18.25
C TYR A 199 10.25 -14.55 -19.77
N SER A 200 10.87 -15.49 -20.52
CA SER A 200 10.68 -15.59 -21.96
C SER A 200 9.22 -15.89 -22.29
N LYS A 201 8.62 -15.16 -23.25
CA LYS A 201 7.27 -15.46 -23.76
C LYS A 201 7.21 -16.78 -24.50
N GLU A 202 8.30 -17.17 -25.19
CA GLU A 202 8.39 -18.40 -25.96
C GLU A 202 8.54 -19.64 -25.08
N THR A 203 9.47 -19.59 -24.13
CA THR A 203 9.88 -20.79 -23.37
C THR A 203 9.35 -20.83 -21.94
N ASN A 204 8.77 -19.73 -21.45
CA ASN A 204 8.38 -19.51 -20.06
C ASN A 204 9.52 -19.70 -19.03
N LYS A 205 10.77 -19.66 -19.49
CA LYS A 205 11.95 -19.76 -18.62
C LYS A 205 12.32 -18.41 -18.05
N LEU A 206 12.84 -18.41 -16.83
CA LEU A 206 13.39 -17.22 -16.17
C LEU A 206 14.61 -16.73 -16.95
N ILE A 207 14.60 -15.47 -17.39
CA ILE A 207 15.71 -14.78 -18.06
C ILE A 207 16.57 -14.05 -17.05
N SER A 208 15.93 -13.32 -16.13
CA SER A 208 16.61 -12.55 -15.10
C SER A 208 15.72 -12.33 -13.88
N SER A 209 16.36 -12.17 -12.73
CA SER A 209 15.72 -11.82 -11.48
C SER A 209 16.44 -10.63 -10.87
N LYS A 210 15.70 -9.55 -10.57
CA LYS A 210 16.21 -8.35 -9.92
C LYS A 210 15.48 -8.11 -8.61
N LEU A 211 16.22 -7.96 -7.53
CA LEU A 211 15.64 -7.50 -6.26
C LEU A 211 15.06 -6.10 -6.47
N GLU A 212 13.77 -5.96 -6.23
CA GLU A 212 13.06 -4.66 -6.30
C GLU A 212 12.98 -4.01 -4.92
N ASN A 213 12.56 -4.77 -3.90
CA ASN A 213 12.49 -4.30 -2.51
C ASN A 213 12.99 -5.35 -1.53
N HIS A 214 13.54 -4.88 -0.39
CA HIS A 214 13.82 -5.68 0.81
C HIS A 214 13.35 -4.85 2.01
N GLU A 215 12.29 -5.28 2.67
CA GLU A 215 11.56 -4.46 3.63
C GLU A 215 11.13 -5.25 4.85
N THR A 216 10.97 -4.53 5.95
CA THR A 216 10.47 -5.06 7.22
C THR A 216 9.30 -4.20 7.67
N TYR A 217 8.12 -4.80 7.75
CA TYR A 217 6.93 -4.18 8.33
C TYR A 217 6.97 -4.30 9.85
N ASP A 218 6.52 -3.24 10.53
CA ASP A 218 6.48 -3.21 11.98
C ASP A 218 5.46 -4.21 12.55
N SER A 219 5.74 -4.69 13.78
CA SER A 219 4.75 -5.40 14.58
C SER A 219 3.88 -4.43 15.37
N ARG A 220 2.66 -4.85 15.64
CA ARG A 220 1.79 -4.22 16.65
C ARG A 220 1.35 -5.27 17.64
N ASP A 221 1.73 -5.08 18.89
CA ASP A 221 1.40 -5.99 19.96
C ASP A 221 -0.03 -5.75 20.50
N LYS A 222 -0.63 -6.80 21.08
CA LYS A 222 -1.86 -6.69 21.85
C LYS A 222 -1.51 -6.11 23.22
N VAL A 223 -2.08 -4.97 23.59
CA VAL A 223 -1.86 -4.36 24.91
C VAL A 223 -3.03 -4.71 25.83
N VAL A 224 -2.73 -5.32 26.96
CA VAL A 224 -3.69 -5.75 27.95
C VAL A 224 -3.34 -5.11 29.30
N VAL A 225 -4.35 -4.62 29.97
CA VAL A 225 -4.21 -4.05 31.34
C VAL A 225 -3.96 -5.17 32.33
N LYS A 226 -3.04 -4.93 33.25
CA LYS A 226 -2.81 -5.75 34.44
C LYS A 226 -2.90 -4.84 35.67
N ILE A 227 -3.87 -5.10 36.52
CA ILE A 227 -3.98 -4.36 37.78
C ILE A 227 -3.00 -4.96 38.79
N VAL A 228 -2.15 -4.12 39.33
CA VAL A 228 -1.13 -4.48 40.33
C VAL A 228 -1.26 -3.58 41.54
N ASP A 229 -1.27 -4.20 42.70
CA ASP A 229 -1.22 -3.43 43.97
C ASP A 229 0.21 -2.93 44.20
N PRO A 230 0.42 -1.64 44.41
CA PRO A 230 1.74 -1.03 44.57
C PRO A 230 2.40 -1.32 45.94
N ASN A 231 2.11 -2.43 46.63
CA ASN A 231 2.74 -2.81 47.90
C ASN A 231 4.19 -3.24 47.74
#